data_c9e8804ec412e3ab26c0d1604fc76821
#
_entry.id   c9e8804ec412e3ab26c0d1604fc76821
#
_cell.length_a   1.000
_cell.length_b   1.000
_cell.length_c   1.000
_cell.angle_alpha   90.00
_cell.angle_beta   90.00
_cell.angle_gamma   90.00
#
_symmetry.space_group_name_H-M   'P 1'
#
loop_
_entity.id
_entity.type
_entity.pdbx_description
1 polymer ?
#
loop_
_entity_poly.entity_id
_entity_poly.type
_entity_poly.pdbx_seq_one_letter_code
_entity_poly.pdbx_strand_id
1 'polypeptide(L)'
;MIKAICLLLSCMLFYKANAQQNIPGNGNQVTFKLKLAADIANPDTVAIIWLLLPYVEGKTVEQLSVFPKTPGTDGLYQQTISFPDSLMGKTIGYLYTTSGDKYDIFRNFVLEANQTRDRTECWGYVDGLAGKVQATRMLFIEPNSPAETTAFAKPYAGVTTDGTPVRNLFPIKKTGYSTLAIKNAVTAFTGTLTKEQKTIAVFPVESDEWRRWHNIENWKRAGICLENMYARQKELVFNMLKESLSARGLQKAKDIMTMEAYLATLVPGNKNLGGEKYWFTFFGTPSDTEPYGWQIEGHHLVINYFILGDQVVMTPTFMGSEPTLVEKGDHKGLRTFGTEEKKGLDFYLSLDSVQKKAATLWSKKEFDFNRSEAFRDNEIIATTGIAATSLSTAQQAALLDLIAEYVNNIRDGQAKVKMTDVKLHLNETHFTWVQGDDIKSPFYYRIHSPVILIEFDHQTPVFIYDRAKPQFGPVKTHIHTVVRTPNGNDYGKDLLKAHLEKHHQHKKH
;
A
#
# COMPACT_ATOMS: atom_id res chain seq x y z
N MET A 1 17.66 22.20 0.15
CA MET A 1 16.26 22.15 -0.34
C MET A 1 15.43 23.29 0.19
N ILE A 2 15.29 23.49 1.50
CA ILE A 2 14.55 24.65 2.07
C ILE A 2 15.10 26.00 1.59
N LYS A 3 16.43 26.19 1.51
CA LYS A 3 17.03 27.41 0.93
C LYS A 3 16.73 27.59 -0.55
N ALA A 4 16.67 26.52 -1.34
CA ALA A 4 16.31 26.58 -2.75
C ALA A 4 14.80 26.88 -2.92
N ILE A 5 13.95 26.29 -2.10
CA ILE A 5 12.51 26.59 -2.06
C ILE A 5 12.29 28.05 -1.56
N CYS A 6 13.03 28.51 -0.55
CA CYS A 6 12.97 29.89 -0.08
C CYS A 6 13.55 30.89 -1.11
N LEU A 7 14.56 30.49 -1.90
CA LEU A 7 15.09 31.34 -2.99
C LEU A 7 14.08 31.45 -4.14
N LEU A 8 13.38 30.37 -4.47
CA LEU A 8 12.27 30.37 -5.44
C LEU A 8 11.13 31.29 -4.98
N LEU A 9 10.82 31.31 -3.69
CA LEU A 9 9.81 32.19 -3.09
C LEU A 9 10.18 33.68 -3.15
N SER A 10 11.44 34.02 -2.95
CA SER A 10 11.90 35.40 -3.14
C SER A 10 11.86 35.84 -4.61
N CYS A 11 11.98 34.92 -5.56
CA CYS A 11 11.76 35.15 -6.98
C CYS A 11 10.29 35.32 -7.36
N MET A 12 9.33 34.72 -6.61
CA MET A 12 7.89 34.90 -6.90
C MET A 12 7.39 36.32 -6.72
N LEU A 13 8.02 37.12 -5.86
CA LEU A 13 7.70 38.55 -5.69
C LEU A 13 8.15 39.44 -6.89
N PHE A 14 9.02 38.94 -7.79
CA PHE A 14 9.52 39.63 -8.96
C PHE A 14 9.03 39.11 -10.31
N TYR A 15 8.31 37.98 -10.37
CA TYR A 15 7.82 37.38 -11.61
C TYR A 15 6.33 37.65 -11.86
N LYS A 16 5.97 38.94 -11.97
CA LYS A 16 4.83 39.33 -12.79
C LYS A 16 5.33 39.41 -14.24
N ALA A 17 4.85 38.51 -15.08
CA ALA A 17 5.08 38.42 -16.54
C ALA A 17 6.42 37.78 -16.96
N ASN A 18 6.31 36.57 -17.41
CA ASN A 18 7.06 35.80 -18.41
C ASN A 18 7.39 34.37 -17.90
N ALA A 19 6.39 33.52 -17.79
CA ALA A 19 6.60 32.10 -17.59
C ALA A 19 5.68 31.28 -18.51
N GLN A 20 5.96 31.38 -19.80
CA GLN A 20 5.64 30.32 -20.76
C GLN A 20 6.84 30.19 -21.68
N GLN A 21 7.88 29.52 -21.25
CA GLN A 21 8.79 28.90 -22.20
C GLN A 21 8.12 27.61 -22.66
N ASN A 22 7.40 27.68 -23.78
CA ASN A 22 7.05 26.53 -24.56
C ASN A 22 8.35 25.85 -24.99
N ILE A 23 8.64 24.69 -24.43
CA ILE A 23 9.66 23.80 -24.97
C ILE A 23 8.97 23.07 -26.13
N PRO A 24 9.33 23.36 -27.40
CA PRO A 24 8.74 22.67 -28.54
C PRO A 24 9.35 21.27 -28.61
N GLY A 25 8.53 20.25 -28.45
CA GLY A 25 8.87 18.86 -28.66
C GLY A 25 7.63 18.00 -28.45
N ASN A 26 7.49 16.92 -29.17
CA ASN A 26 6.50 15.86 -28.91
C ASN A 26 6.81 15.17 -27.56
N GLY A 27 6.88 15.95 -26.50
CA GLY A 27 7.26 15.49 -25.19
C GLY A 27 6.12 14.73 -24.50
N ASN A 28 6.48 13.83 -23.62
CA ASN A 28 5.55 13.12 -22.78
C ASN A 28 4.77 14.11 -21.92
N GLN A 29 3.45 14.02 -21.98
CA GLN A 29 2.56 14.94 -21.30
C GLN A 29 2.00 14.32 -20.04
N VAL A 30 2.00 15.07 -18.95
CA VAL A 30 1.31 14.70 -17.70
C VAL A 30 0.30 15.79 -17.37
N THR A 31 -0.97 15.43 -17.33
CA THR A 31 -2.03 16.32 -16.88
C THR A 31 -2.19 16.18 -15.38
N PHE A 32 -1.92 17.25 -14.67
CA PHE A 32 -2.14 17.37 -13.24
C PHE A 32 -3.51 17.97 -13.00
N LYS A 33 -4.29 17.36 -12.15
CA LYS A 33 -5.57 17.86 -11.65
C LYS A 33 -5.53 17.94 -10.15
N LEU A 34 -5.88 19.09 -9.61
CA LEU A 34 -5.93 19.33 -8.18
C LEU A 34 -7.32 19.82 -7.79
N LYS A 35 -7.92 19.21 -6.77
CA LYS A 35 -9.14 19.67 -6.15
C LYS A 35 -8.85 20.17 -4.74
N LEU A 36 -9.17 21.43 -4.45
CA LEU A 36 -9.06 21.98 -3.11
C LEU A 36 -10.22 21.50 -2.22
N ALA A 37 -9.93 21.32 -0.93
CA ALA A 37 -10.97 21.08 0.08
C ALA A 37 -11.90 22.30 0.21
N ALA A 38 -13.17 22.07 0.55
CA ALA A 38 -14.18 23.11 0.60
C ALA A 38 -13.92 24.21 1.65
N ASP A 39 -13.09 23.92 2.65
CA ASP A 39 -12.66 24.83 3.71
C ASP A 39 -11.36 25.61 3.38
N ILE A 40 -10.75 25.34 2.23
CA ILE A 40 -9.60 26.10 1.76
C ILE A 40 -10.09 27.25 0.89
N ALA A 41 -9.62 28.47 1.19
CA ALA A 41 -9.89 29.64 0.34
C ALA A 41 -9.54 29.29 -1.12
N ASN A 42 -10.51 29.48 -2.00
CA ASN A 42 -10.44 29.08 -3.41
C ASN A 42 -9.69 30.14 -4.23
N PRO A 43 -8.34 30.07 -4.33
CA PRO A 43 -7.57 31.08 -5.07
C PRO A 43 -7.84 30.98 -6.57
N ASP A 44 -7.57 32.05 -7.30
CA ASP A 44 -7.70 32.06 -8.77
C ASP A 44 -6.66 31.14 -9.45
N THR A 45 -5.55 30.89 -8.79
CA THR A 45 -4.46 30.06 -9.30
C THR A 45 -3.82 29.21 -8.22
N VAL A 46 -3.35 28.03 -8.62
CA VAL A 46 -2.47 27.15 -7.84
C VAL A 46 -1.20 26.92 -8.66
N ALA A 47 -0.07 26.72 -8.01
CA ALA A 47 1.15 26.34 -8.70
C ALA A 47 1.60 24.93 -8.32
N ILE A 48 2.27 24.24 -9.24
CA ILE A 48 3.04 23.05 -8.99
C ILE A 48 4.53 23.37 -9.10
N ILE A 49 5.29 22.93 -8.12
CA ILE A 49 6.74 22.90 -8.17
C ILE A 49 7.13 21.46 -8.43
N TRP A 50 7.89 21.19 -9.49
CA TRP A 50 8.41 19.87 -9.77
C TRP A 50 9.91 19.87 -9.94
N LEU A 51 10.54 18.76 -9.62
CA LEU A 51 11.99 18.59 -9.67
C LEU A 51 12.38 17.16 -10.06
N LEU A 52 13.56 17.02 -10.64
CA LEU A 52 14.13 15.71 -10.94
C LEU A 52 14.73 15.10 -9.67
N LEU A 53 14.42 13.81 -9.42
CA LEU A 53 15.02 13.05 -8.33
C LEU A 53 16.11 12.08 -8.84
N PRO A 54 17.18 11.84 -8.07
CA PRO A 54 17.47 12.43 -6.76
C PRO A 54 17.86 13.92 -6.87
N TYR A 55 17.43 14.69 -5.88
CA TYR A 55 17.73 16.14 -5.84
C TYR A 55 19.21 16.38 -5.54
N VAL A 56 19.87 17.19 -6.38
CA VAL A 56 21.23 17.68 -6.16
C VAL A 56 21.22 19.20 -6.34
N GLU A 57 21.51 19.94 -5.28
CA GLU A 57 21.48 21.39 -5.29
C GLU A 57 22.37 21.95 -6.41
N GLY A 58 21.79 22.87 -7.22
CA GLY A 58 22.47 23.48 -8.36
C GLY A 58 22.70 22.56 -9.57
N LYS A 59 22.28 21.28 -9.53
CA LYS A 59 22.38 20.32 -10.63
C LYS A 59 21.07 19.70 -11.03
N THR A 60 20.05 19.83 -10.19
CA THR A 60 18.74 19.24 -10.42
C THR A 60 17.86 20.23 -11.18
N VAL A 61 17.14 19.71 -12.17
CA VAL A 61 16.14 20.50 -12.89
C VAL A 61 14.96 20.74 -11.96
N GLU A 62 14.66 22.02 -11.74
CA GLU A 62 13.51 22.48 -10.95
C GLU A 62 12.66 23.40 -11.82
N GLN A 63 11.35 23.25 -11.78
CA GLN A 63 10.44 24.15 -12.50
C GLN A 63 9.17 24.43 -11.72
N LEU A 64 8.62 25.62 -11.95
CA LEU A 64 7.35 26.08 -11.44
C LEU A 64 6.35 26.20 -12.60
N SER A 65 5.18 25.61 -12.44
CA SER A 65 4.06 25.75 -13.38
C SER A 65 2.81 26.24 -12.66
N VAL A 66 2.11 27.22 -13.21
CA VAL A 66 0.91 27.81 -12.63
C VAL A 66 -0.32 27.20 -13.25
N PHE A 67 -1.29 26.84 -12.41
CA PHE A 67 -2.57 26.23 -12.78
C PHE A 67 -3.68 27.27 -12.69
N PRO A 68 -4.35 27.62 -13.78
CA PRO A 68 -5.58 28.40 -13.71
C PRO A 68 -6.72 27.55 -13.16
N LYS A 69 -7.67 28.19 -12.50
CA LYS A 69 -8.92 27.56 -12.11
C LYS A 69 -9.69 27.09 -13.35
N THR A 70 -10.18 25.86 -13.31
CA THR A 70 -10.99 25.31 -14.41
C THR A 70 -12.36 25.98 -14.42
N PRO A 71 -12.77 26.62 -15.52
CA PRO A 71 -14.05 27.31 -15.60
C PRO A 71 -15.23 26.38 -15.34
N GLY A 72 -16.23 26.84 -14.59
CA GLY A 72 -17.46 26.09 -14.30
C GLY A 72 -17.31 24.95 -13.29
N THR A 73 -16.13 24.79 -12.69
CA THR A 73 -15.87 23.74 -11.68
C THR A 73 -15.39 24.36 -10.37
N ASP A 74 -16.05 24.06 -9.26
CA ASP A 74 -15.66 24.59 -7.95
C ASP A 74 -14.44 23.83 -7.40
N GLY A 75 -13.37 24.58 -7.11
CA GLY A 75 -12.14 24.08 -6.52
C GLY A 75 -11.31 23.13 -7.39
N LEU A 76 -11.58 23.01 -8.70
CA LEU A 76 -10.77 22.18 -9.60
C LEU A 76 -9.78 23.05 -10.38
N TYR A 77 -8.52 22.64 -10.35
CA TYR A 77 -7.40 23.23 -11.10
C TYR A 77 -6.77 22.17 -11.98
N GLN A 78 -6.44 22.52 -13.21
CA GLN A 78 -5.87 21.58 -14.17
C GLN A 78 -4.78 22.24 -15.00
N GLN A 79 -3.66 21.52 -15.20
CA GLN A 79 -2.59 21.91 -16.10
C GLN A 79 -1.91 20.68 -16.69
N THR A 80 -1.60 20.74 -17.98
CA THR A 80 -0.78 19.75 -18.67
C THR A 80 0.65 20.25 -18.77
N ILE A 81 1.60 19.47 -18.30
CA ILE A 81 3.04 19.77 -18.36
C ILE A 81 3.68 18.79 -19.34
N SER A 82 4.44 19.33 -20.31
CA SER A 82 5.26 18.53 -21.22
C SER A 82 6.66 18.37 -20.63
N PHE A 83 7.11 17.12 -20.49
CA PHE A 83 8.44 16.78 -20.01
C PHE A 83 9.36 16.42 -21.18
N PRO A 84 10.63 16.88 -21.18
CA PRO A 84 11.60 16.50 -22.19
C PRO A 84 11.82 14.98 -22.22
N ASP A 85 12.08 14.42 -23.41
CA ASP A 85 12.37 13.00 -23.59
C ASP A 85 13.59 12.54 -22.78
N SER A 86 14.55 13.42 -22.50
CA SER A 86 15.71 13.16 -21.63
C SER A 86 15.36 12.81 -20.18
N LEU A 87 14.13 13.11 -19.74
CA LEU A 87 13.62 12.77 -18.41
C LEU A 87 12.87 11.45 -18.37
N MET A 88 12.75 10.73 -19.49
CA MET A 88 12.09 9.44 -19.54
C MET A 88 12.75 8.42 -18.64
N GLY A 89 11.95 7.66 -17.91
CA GLY A 89 12.41 6.69 -16.91
C GLY A 89 12.98 7.34 -15.63
N LYS A 90 12.99 8.67 -15.54
CA LYS A 90 13.43 9.39 -14.34
C LYS A 90 12.27 9.58 -13.36
N THR A 91 12.60 9.69 -12.09
CA THR A 91 11.62 10.01 -11.05
C THR A 91 11.44 11.50 -10.92
N ILE A 92 10.21 11.96 -11.08
CA ILE A 92 9.81 13.37 -10.94
C ILE A 92 9.15 13.53 -9.57
N GLY A 93 9.74 14.40 -8.73
CA GLY A 93 9.13 14.84 -7.48
C GLY A 93 8.35 16.13 -7.70
N TYR A 94 7.23 16.32 -7.01
CA TYR A 94 6.43 17.54 -7.11
C TYR A 94 5.60 17.82 -5.87
N LEU A 95 5.17 19.04 -5.73
CA LEU A 95 4.21 19.51 -4.73
C LEU A 95 3.39 20.66 -5.29
N TYR A 96 2.21 20.87 -4.73
CA TYR A 96 1.38 22.03 -5.04
C TYR A 96 1.60 23.16 -4.04
N THR A 97 1.39 24.40 -4.46
CA THR A 97 1.41 25.58 -3.61
C THR A 97 0.36 26.59 -4.04
N THR A 98 -0.21 27.30 -3.07
CA THR A 98 -1.02 28.51 -3.32
C THR A 98 -0.15 29.76 -3.11
N SER A 99 -0.67 30.94 -3.39
CA SER A 99 0.00 32.19 -3.06
C SER A 99 0.25 32.28 -1.55
N GLY A 100 1.50 32.47 -1.14
CA GLY A 100 1.93 32.49 0.26
C GLY A 100 2.69 31.24 0.67
N ASP A 101 2.84 31.04 1.97
CA ASP A 101 3.67 29.96 2.55
C ASP A 101 2.91 28.64 2.70
N LYS A 102 1.97 28.34 1.82
CA LYS A 102 1.12 27.16 1.89
C LYS A 102 1.53 26.14 0.85
N TYR A 103 1.96 24.97 1.31
CA TYR A 103 2.43 23.86 0.48
C TYR A 103 1.65 22.60 0.77
N ASP A 104 1.48 21.79 -0.26
CA ASP A 104 0.97 20.43 -0.16
C ASP A 104 2.09 19.42 0.16
N ILE A 105 1.73 18.18 0.39
CA ILE A 105 2.70 17.09 0.59
C ILE A 105 3.50 16.84 -0.69
N PHE A 106 4.76 16.44 -0.50
CA PHE A 106 5.65 16.07 -1.61
C PHE A 106 5.25 14.70 -2.17
N ARG A 107 5.11 14.61 -3.48
CA ARG A 107 4.77 13.40 -4.23
C ARG A 107 5.84 13.11 -5.29
N ASN A 108 5.85 11.90 -5.80
CA ASN A 108 6.72 11.52 -6.91
C ASN A 108 6.07 10.52 -7.87
N PHE A 109 6.61 10.41 -9.07
CA PHE A 109 6.26 9.39 -10.06
C PHE A 109 7.42 9.17 -11.04
N VAL A 110 7.47 7.98 -11.65
CA VAL A 110 8.40 7.72 -12.76
C VAL A 110 7.75 8.17 -14.06
N LEU A 111 8.46 8.97 -14.84
CA LEU A 111 8.00 9.42 -16.15
C LEU A 111 8.16 8.30 -17.17
N GLU A 112 7.06 7.85 -17.76
CA GLU A 112 7.02 6.75 -18.73
C GLU A 112 6.69 7.26 -20.13
N ALA A 113 7.20 6.57 -21.16
CA ALA A 113 7.00 6.94 -22.56
C ALA A 113 5.52 6.86 -22.98
N ASN A 114 5.08 7.84 -23.78
CA ASN A 114 3.77 7.86 -24.44
C ASN A 114 2.54 7.70 -23.54
N GLN A 115 2.64 8.11 -22.27
CA GLN A 115 1.51 8.07 -21.34
C GLN A 115 1.06 9.50 -21.01
N THR A 116 -0.15 9.84 -21.43
CA THR A 116 -0.90 10.93 -20.81
C THR A 116 -1.45 10.43 -19.48
N ARG A 117 -0.98 11.00 -18.38
CA ARG A 117 -1.48 10.66 -17.04
C ARG A 117 -2.42 11.75 -16.57
N ASP A 118 -3.68 11.36 -16.37
CA ASP A 118 -4.68 12.19 -15.73
C ASP A 118 -4.72 11.83 -14.24
N ARG A 119 -4.32 12.78 -13.38
CA ARG A 119 -4.33 12.61 -11.93
C ARG A 119 -5.20 13.68 -11.31
N THR A 120 -6.27 13.26 -10.64
CA THR A 120 -6.99 14.14 -9.71
C THR A 120 -6.46 13.90 -8.31
N GLU A 121 -5.88 14.93 -7.73
CA GLU A 121 -5.26 14.88 -6.41
C GLU A 121 -5.98 15.82 -5.46
N CYS A 122 -6.04 15.47 -4.20
CA CYS A 122 -6.61 16.32 -3.17
C CYS A 122 -5.49 17.05 -2.45
N TRP A 123 -5.71 18.32 -2.14
CA TRP A 123 -4.78 19.17 -1.41
C TRP A 123 -4.68 18.71 0.04
N GLY A 124 -3.49 18.32 0.47
CA GLY A 124 -3.12 18.18 1.87
C GLY A 124 -2.23 19.36 2.26
N TYR A 125 -2.68 20.16 3.20
CA TYR A 125 -2.11 21.45 3.54
C TYR A 125 -1.12 21.37 4.69
N VAL A 126 0.06 21.94 4.51
CA VAL A 126 1.06 22.19 5.56
C VAL A 126 1.21 23.70 5.71
N ASP A 127 0.82 24.28 6.84
CA ASP A 127 1.04 25.68 7.13
C ASP A 127 2.56 25.95 7.22
N GLY A 128 3.03 26.95 6.49
CA GLY A 128 4.42 27.23 6.31
C GLY A 128 5.21 27.44 7.60
N LEU A 129 6.50 27.60 7.50
CA LEU A 129 7.63 27.76 8.44
C LEU A 129 7.38 28.12 9.93
N ALA A 130 6.15 28.41 10.33
CA ALA A 130 5.74 28.75 11.69
C ALA A 130 5.16 27.59 12.52
N GLY A 131 5.22 26.36 12.08
CA GLY A 131 5.08 25.17 12.93
C GLY A 131 3.68 24.83 13.42
N LYS A 132 2.61 25.27 12.77
CA LYS A 132 1.25 24.78 13.03
C LYS A 132 0.74 24.00 11.82
N VAL A 133 0.91 22.68 11.86
CA VAL A 133 0.12 21.79 11.01
C VAL A 133 -1.29 21.80 11.59
N GLN A 134 -2.20 22.48 10.97
CA GLN A 134 -3.56 22.02 11.00
C GLN A 134 -3.60 20.83 10.04
N ALA A 135 -3.84 19.64 10.56
CA ALA A 135 -4.24 18.49 9.75
C ALA A 135 -5.54 18.89 9.07
N THR A 136 -5.41 19.52 7.91
CA THR A 136 -6.54 19.87 7.09
C THR A 136 -7.09 18.56 6.59
N ARG A 137 -8.38 18.36 6.76
CA ARG A 137 -9.16 17.26 6.26
C ARG A 137 -8.66 16.89 4.87
N MET A 138 -7.93 15.77 4.75
CA MET A 138 -7.83 15.10 3.48
C MET A 138 -9.27 14.80 3.07
N LEU A 139 -9.71 15.29 1.93
CA LEU A 139 -10.98 14.88 1.37
C LEU A 139 -10.90 13.37 1.17
N PHE A 140 -11.96 12.66 1.55
CA PHE A 140 -12.09 11.26 1.17
C PHE A 140 -11.81 11.15 -0.32
N ILE A 141 -10.87 10.29 -0.68
CA ILE A 141 -10.72 9.91 -2.09
C ILE A 141 -12.04 9.25 -2.45
N GLU A 142 -12.84 9.94 -3.25
CA GLU A 142 -14.14 9.44 -3.65
C GLU A 142 -14.00 8.09 -4.36
N PRO A 143 -14.94 7.16 -4.17
CA PRO A 143 -15.04 5.98 -5.01
C PRO A 143 -14.96 6.39 -6.47
N ASN A 144 -14.22 5.63 -7.29
CA ASN A 144 -13.87 5.95 -8.68
C ASN A 144 -12.77 7.01 -8.83
N SER A 145 -11.80 7.05 -7.92
CA SER A 145 -10.56 7.80 -8.13
C SER A 145 -9.91 7.39 -9.46
N PRO A 146 -9.08 8.26 -10.10
CA PRO A 146 -8.37 7.87 -11.33
C PRO A 146 -7.50 6.62 -11.16
N ALA A 147 -6.91 6.42 -9.98
CA ALA A 147 -6.15 5.22 -9.66
C ALA A 147 -7.03 3.97 -9.66
N GLU A 148 -8.18 4.04 -9.00
CA GLU A 148 -9.18 2.97 -8.96
C GLU A 148 -9.75 2.69 -10.37
N THR A 149 -10.18 3.73 -11.08
CA THR A 149 -10.70 3.61 -12.44
C THR A 149 -9.68 2.96 -13.39
N THR A 150 -8.41 3.34 -13.28
CA THR A 150 -7.32 2.75 -14.07
C THR A 150 -7.08 1.28 -13.68
N ALA A 151 -7.09 0.96 -12.38
CA ALA A 151 -6.88 -0.39 -11.89
C ALA A 151 -7.98 -1.36 -12.36
N PHE A 152 -9.24 -0.88 -12.43
CA PHE A 152 -10.39 -1.68 -12.86
C PHE A 152 -10.66 -1.64 -14.36
N ALA A 153 -10.00 -0.78 -15.13
CA ALA A 153 -10.15 -0.72 -16.59
C ALA A 153 -9.70 -2.01 -17.29
N LYS A 154 -8.82 -2.78 -16.66
CA LYS A 154 -8.34 -4.07 -17.17
C LYS A 154 -8.88 -5.21 -16.32
N PRO A 155 -9.21 -6.36 -16.93
CA PRO A 155 -9.53 -7.56 -16.18
C PRO A 155 -8.43 -7.90 -15.18
N TYR A 156 -8.82 -8.49 -14.06
CA TYR A 156 -7.88 -8.95 -13.06
C TYR A 156 -7.00 -10.08 -13.62
N ALA A 157 -5.69 -9.92 -13.53
CA ALA A 157 -4.67 -10.90 -13.94
C ALA A 157 -3.76 -11.32 -12.78
N GLY A 158 -3.71 -10.51 -11.73
CA GLY A 158 -2.74 -10.65 -10.65
C GLY A 158 -1.39 -10.00 -10.95
N VAL A 159 -0.55 -9.85 -9.94
CA VAL A 159 0.84 -9.46 -10.11
C VAL A 159 1.58 -10.55 -10.90
N THR A 160 2.37 -10.13 -11.89
CA THR A 160 3.12 -11.04 -12.77
C THR A 160 4.54 -10.54 -12.98
N THR A 161 5.43 -11.37 -13.51
CA THR A 161 6.82 -10.96 -13.81
C THR A 161 6.97 -10.28 -15.18
N ASP A 162 6.11 -10.61 -16.14
CA ASP A 162 6.19 -10.16 -17.54
C ASP A 162 4.85 -9.76 -18.16
N GLY A 163 3.78 -9.75 -17.38
CA GLY A 163 2.42 -9.49 -17.84
C GLY A 163 1.60 -10.76 -18.14
N THR A 164 2.22 -11.96 -18.07
CA THR A 164 1.57 -13.24 -18.34
C THR A 164 1.48 -14.09 -17.08
N PRO A 165 0.28 -14.36 -16.55
CA PRO A 165 0.15 -15.24 -15.38
C PRO A 165 0.60 -16.68 -15.68
N VAL A 166 1.43 -17.24 -14.81
CA VAL A 166 1.76 -18.66 -14.81
C VAL A 166 0.53 -19.45 -14.38
N ARG A 167 0.11 -20.41 -15.16
CA ARG A 167 -1.12 -21.18 -14.93
C ARG A 167 -0.87 -22.42 -14.08
N ASN A 168 -1.96 -22.96 -13.49
CA ASN A 168 -1.97 -24.24 -12.75
C ASN A 168 -1.09 -24.24 -11.48
N LEU A 169 -0.77 -23.09 -10.91
CA LEU A 169 -0.03 -22.98 -9.66
C LEU A 169 -0.91 -23.31 -8.43
N PHE A 170 -2.21 -23.09 -8.51
CA PHE A 170 -3.13 -23.15 -7.38
C PHE A 170 -4.28 -24.12 -7.63
N PRO A 171 -4.03 -25.45 -7.66
CA PRO A 171 -5.09 -26.43 -7.88
C PRO A 171 -6.04 -26.49 -6.68
N ILE A 172 -7.33 -26.76 -6.93
CA ILE A 172 -8.28 -27.13 -5.87
C ILE A 172 -7.86 -28.49 -5.33
N LYS A 173 -7.48 -28.52 -4.05
CA LYS A 173 -6.97 -29.71 -3.35
C LYS A 173 -7.51 -29.77 -1.92
N LYS A 174 -7.56 -30.98 -1.33
CA LYS A 174 -7.76 -31.12 0.10
C LYS A 174 -6.45 -30.84 0.82
N THR A 175 -6.49 -29.97 1.83
CA THR A 175 -5.33 -29.60 2.64
C THR A 175 -5.21 -30.44 3.91
N GLY A 176 -6.34 -31.01 4.38
CA GLY A 176 -6.45 -31.74 5.64
C GLY A 176 -6.56 -30.83 6.87
N TYR A 177 -6.65 -29.51 6.70
CA TYR A 177 -6.82 -28.55 7.80
C TYR A 177 -8.21 -27.92 7.75
N SER A 178 -9.05 -28.29 8.70
CA SER A 178 -10.45 -27.85 8.77
C SER A 178 -10.60 -26.34 8.88
N THR A 179 -11.52 -25.78 8.10
CA THR A 179 -11.98 -24.37 8.15
C THR A 179 -13.30 -24.22 8.92
N LEU A 180 -13.82 -25.28 9.53
CA LEU A 180 -15.11 -25.29 10.22
C LEU A 180 -15.21 -24.21 11.31
N ALA A 181 -14.16 -24.02 12.11
CA ALA A 181 -14.13 -23.01 13.15
C ALA A 181 -14.25 -21.59 12.58
N ILE A 182 -13.58 -21.32 11.44
CA ILE A 182 -13.67 -20.06 10.72
C ILE A 182 -15.08 -19.86 10.19
N LYS A 183 -15.65 -20.88 9.52
CA LYS A 183 -17.04 -20.85 9.01
C LYS A 183 -18.03 -20.49 10.11
N ASN A 184 -17.94 -21.17 11.26
CA ASN A 184 -18.84 -20.94 12.38
C ASN A 184 -18.69 -19.53 12.95
N ALA A 185 -17.47 -19.01 13.05
CA ALA A 185 -17.21 -17.65 13.56
C ALA A 185 -17.75 -16.58 12.59
N VAL A 186 -17.53 -16.72 11.28
CA VAL A 186 -18.09 -15.82 10.26
C VAL A 186 -19.62 -15.86 10.27
N THR A 187 -20.22 -17.07 10.34
CA THR A 187 -21.68 -17.25 10.42
C THR A 187 -22.25 -16.59 11.68
N ALA A 188 -21.61 -16.77 12.83
CA ALA A 188 -22.05 -16.17 14.08
C ALA A 188 -22.04 -14.63 14.02
N PHE A 189 -21.00 -14.03 13.42
CA PHE A 189 -20.94 -12.58 13.26
C PHE A 189 -21.98 -12.08 12.25
N THR A 190 -22.02 -12.66 11.03
CA THR A 190 -22.94 -12.21 9.97
C THR A 190 -24.40 -12.42 10.32
N GLY A 191 -24.70 -13.36 11.21
CA GLY A 191 -26.03 -13.58 11.80
C GLY A 191 -26.51 -12.43 12.68
N THR A 192 -25.62 -11.57 13.20
CA THR A 192 -25.99 -10.40 14.03
C THR A 192 -26.25 -9.15 13.20
N LEU A 193 -25.99 -9.19 11.89
CA LEU A 193 -26.10 -8.00 11.04
C LEU A 193 -27.56 -7.66 10.78
N THR A 194 -27.91 -6.37 10.96
CA THR A 194 -29.20 -5.83 10.53
C THR A 194 -29.30 -5.85 9.00
N LYS A 195 -30.50 -5.60 8.48
CA LYS A 195 -30.72 -5.51 7.03
C LYS A 195 -29.87 -4.40 6.40
N GLU A 196 -29.80 -3.25 7.06
CA GLU A 196 -29.03 -2.09 6.64
C GLU A 196 -27.52 -2.39 6.65
N GLN A 197 -27.03 -3.05 7.72
CA GLN A 197 -25.63 -3.45 7.82
C GLN A 197 -25.26 -4.46 6.71
N LYS A 198 -26.14 -5.41 6.39
CA LYS A 198 -25.92 -6.35 5.27
C LYS A 198 -25.79 -5.65 3.93
N THR A 199 -26.55 -4.59 3.70
CA THR A 199 -26.52 -3.84 2.44
C THR A 199 -25.15 -3.20 2.15
N ILE A 200 -24.43 -2.80 3.19
CA ILE A 200 -23.14 -2.12 3.07
C ILE A 200 -21.92 -3.03 3.29
N ALA A 201 -22.15 -4.24 3.82
CA ALA A 201 -21.05 -5.09 4.27
C ALA A 201 -21.00 -6.49 3.65
N VAL A 202 -22.05 -6.92 2.93
CA VAL A 202 -22.11 -8.25 2.35
C VAL A 202 -22.23 -8.16 0.84
N PHE A 203 -21.28 -8.76 0.14
CA PHE A 203 -21.16 -8.72 -1.32
C PHE A 203 -21.12 -10.14 -1.92
N PRO A 204 -21.45 -10.32 -3.20
CA PRO A 204 -21.16 -11.56 -3.92
C PRO A 204 -19.66 -11.90 -3.85
N VAL A 205 -19.33 -13.18 -3.86
CA VAL A 205 -17.93 -13.64 -3.78
C VAL A 205 -17.10 -13.21 -4.99
N GLU A 206 -17.74 -13.01 -6.15
CA GLU A 206 -17.12 -12.54 -7.39
C GLU A 206 -16.90 -11.02 -7.41
N SER A 207 -17.43 -10.30 -6.44
CA SER A 207 -17.42 -8.82 -6.42
C SER A 207 -16.01 -8.26 -6.54
N ASP A 208 -15.88 -7.17 -7.30
CA ASP A 208 -14.64 -6.38 -7.35
C ASP A 208 -14.42 -5.54 -6.08
N GLU A 209 -15.38 -5.53 -5.15
CA GLU A 209 -15.20 -4.89 -3.84
C GLU A 209 -14.00 -5.46 -3.07
N TRP A 210 -13.63 -6.73 -3.27
CA TRP A 210 -12.36 -7.29 -2.78
C TRP A 210 -11.14 -6.43 -3.08
N ARG A 211 -11.12 -5.75 -4.22
CA ARG A 211 -9.99 -5.02 -4.78
C ARG A 211 -9.97 -3.54 -4.39
N ARG A 212 -11.07 -3.04 -3.77
CA ARG A 212 -11.28 -1.63 -3.46
C ARG A 212 -10.70 -1.21 -2.09
N TRP A 213 -9.70 -1.89 -1.60
CA TRP A 213 -9.04 -1.53 -0.35
C TRP A 213 -7.96 -0.46 -0.53
N HIS A 214 -7.72 0.29 0.54
CA HIS A 214 -6.61 1.23 0.63
C HIS A 214 -6.05 1.29 2.06
N ASN A 215 -4.74 1.54 2.18
CA ASN A 215 -4.02 1.62 3.44
C ASN A 215 -3.95 3.02 4.07
N ILE A 216 -4.58 4.05 3.47
CA ILE A 216 -4.63 5.41 4.00
C ILE A 216 -5.84 5.61 4.93
N GLU A 217 -5.75 6.56 5.86
CA GLU A 217 -6.77 6.78 6.89
C GLU A 217 -8.06 7.43 6.36
N ASN A 218 -7.97 8.19 5.28
CA ASN A 218 -9.08 8.97 4.73
C ASN A 218 -9.81 8.29 3.55
N TRP A 219 -9.60 6.99 3.34
CA TRP A 219 -10.29 6.21 2.31
C TRP A 219 -11.76 5.93 2.72
N LYS A 220 -12.70 6.09 1.77
CA LYS A 220 -14.10 5.70 1.97
C LYS A 220 -14.25 4.20 1.76
N ARG A 221 -14.52 3.49 2.84
CA ARG A 221 -14.58 2.03 2.89
C ARG A 221 -15.99 1.50 2.89
N ALA A 222 -16.20 0.35 2.25
CA ALA A 222 -17.37 -0.48 2.47
C ALA A 222 -17.29 -1.20 3.82
N GLY A 223 -18.36 -1.85 4.22
CA GLY A 223 -18.36 -2.64 5.44
C GLY A 223 -18.81 -1.91 6.69
N ILE A 224 -18.65 -2.57 7.82
CA ILE A 224 -19.05 -2.06 9.13
C ILE A 224 -17.80 -1.67 9.90
N CYS A 225 -17.72 -0.40 10.28
CA CYS A 225 -16.65 0.11 11.13
C CYS A 225 -16.73 -0.49 12.53
N LEU A 226 -15.60 -0.98 13.06
CA LEU A 226 -15.50 -1.55 14.40
C LEU A 226 -16.01 -0.57 15.47
N GLU A 227 -15.72 0.71 15.33
CA GLU A 227 -16.21 1.78 16.23
C GLU A 227 -17.74 1.77 16.36
N ASN A 228 -18.46 1.45 15.29
CA ASN A 228 -19.92 1.45 15.20
C ASN A 228 -20.58 0.11 15.54
N MET A 229 -19.79 -0.88 15.93
CA MET A 229 -20.30 -2.20 16.30
C MET A 229 -20.81 -2.23 17.74
N TYR A 230 -21.90 -2.99 17.97
CA TYR A 230 -22.34 -3.31 19.33
C TYR A 230 -21.32 -4.21 20.03
N ALA A 231 -21.32 -4.21 21.37
CA ALA A 231 -20.36 -5.02 22.16
C ALA A 231 -20.32 -6.49 21.72
N ARG A 232 -21.49 -7.10 21.46
CA ARG A 232 -21.56 -8.49 20.97
C ARG A 232 -20.96 -8.65 19.58
N GLN A 233 -21.12 -7.67 18.67
CA GLN A 233 -20.51 -7.70 17.35
C GLN A 233 -18.98 -7.59 17.45
N LYS A 234 -18.47 -6.71 18.31
CA LYS A 234 -17.01 -6.59 18.56
C LYS A 234 -16.43 -7.91 19.08
N GLU A 235 -17.10 -8.56 20.04
CA GLU A 235 -16.67 -9.86 20.55
C GLU A 235 -16.58 -10.91 19.42
N LEU A 236 -17.64 -11.02 18.61
CA LEU A 236 -17.72 -11.99 17.53
C LEU A 236 -16.73 -11.74 16.41
N VAL A 237 -16.47 -10.48 16.03
CA VAL A 237 -15.48 -10.17 15.01
C VAL A 237 -14.07 -10.48 15.49
N PHE A 238 -13.74 -10.21 16.75
CA PHE A 238 -12.45 -10.63 17.29
C PHE A 238 -12.32 -12.15 17.43
N ASN A 239 -13.43 -12.87 17.70
CA ASN A 239 -13.45 -14.34 17.64
C ASN A 239 -13.21 -14.84 16.22
N MET A 240 -13.79 -14.19 15.20
CA MET A 240 -13.53 -14.50 13.79
C MET A 240 -12.04 -14.31 13.43
N LEU A 241 -11.43 -13.20 13.84
CA LEU A 241 -9.99 -12.98 13.65
C LEU A 241 -9.16 -14.06 14.35
N LYS A 242 -9.54 -14.45 15.59
CA LYS A 242 -8.88 -15.51 16.36
C LYS A 242 -8.94 -16.89 15.66
N GLU A 243 -10.07 -17.21 15.04
CA GLU A 243 -10.23 -18.49 14.34
C GLU A 243 -9.55 -18.49 12.96
N SER A 244 -9.28 -17.34 12.39
CA SER A 244 -8.66 -17.16 11.07
C SER A 244 -7.15 -16.99 11.12
N LEU A 245 -6.64 -16.31 12.13
CA LEU A 245 -5.24 -15.97 12.30
C LEU A 245 -4.55 -16.90 13.32
N SER A 246 -3.23 -16.98 13.27
CA SER A 246 -2.45 -17.55 14.35
C SER A 246 -2.50 -16.63 15.58
N ALA A 247 -2.11 -17.14 16.75
CA ALA A 247 -2.01 -16.30 17.95
C ALA A 247 -1.13 -15.06 17.71
N ARG A 248 -0.03 -15.23 16.98
CA ARG A 248 0.88 -14.17 16.60
C ARG A 248 0.23 -13.20 15.59
N GLY A 249 -0.42 -13.69 14.55
CA GLY A 249 -1.10 -12.86 13.55
C GLY A 249 -2.23 -12.03 14.18
N LEU A 250 -3.00 -12.60 15.08
CA LEU A 250 -4.01 -11.88 15.85
C LEU A 250 -3.38 -10.80 16.74
N GLN A 251 -2.28 -11.13 17.44
CA GLN A 251 -1.59 -10.15 18.28
C GLN A 251 -1.03 -9.01 17.43
N LYS A 252 -0.41 -9.31 16.27
CA LYS A 252 0.10 -8.30 15.35
C LYS A 252 -1.00 -7.36 14.84
N ALA A 253 -2.17 -7.88 14.46
CA ALA A 253 -3.30 -7.05 14.07
C ALA A 253 -3.73 -6.11 15.22
N LYS A 254 -3.82 -6.62 16.45
CA LYS A 254 -4.14 -5.81 17.63
C LYS A 254 -3.05 -4.78 17.94
N ASP A 255 -1.78 -5.12 17.78
CA ASP A 255 -0.67 -4.20 18.00
C ASP A 255 -0.70 -3.03 17.01
N ILE A 256 -1.05 -3.30 15.75
CA ILE A 256 -1.27 -2.24 14.74
C ILE A 256 -2.45 -1.36 15.13
N MET A 257 -3.59 -1.94 15.55
CA MET A 257 -4.75 -1.17 16.03
C MET A 257 -4.40 -0.31 17.25
N THR A 258 -3.57 -0.83 18.17
CA THR A 258 -3.07 -0.10 19.34
C THR A 258 -2.14 1.03 18.93
N MET A 259 -1.28 0.80 17.94
CA MET A 259 -0.39 1.82 17.40
C MET A 259 -1.19 2.95 16.71
N GLU A 260 -2.28 2.61 16.00
CA GLU A 260 -3.18 3.61 15.41
C GLU A 260 -3.90 4.44 16.48
N ALA A 261 -4.31 3.81 17.59
CA ALA A 261 -4.84 4.56 18.73
C ALA A 261 -3.80 5.53 19.31
N TYR A 262 -2.55 5.09 19.40
CA TYR A 262 -1.43 5.95 19.83
C TYR A 262 -1.16 7.08 18.84
N LEU A 263 -1.10 6.78 17.53
CA LEU A 263 -0.95 7.79 16.49
C LEU A 263 -2.03 8.87 16.58
N ALA A 264 -3.29 8.49 16.81
CA ALA A 264 -4.39 9.43 16.99
C ALA A 264 -4.15 10.42 18.16
N THR A 265 -3.43 10.01 19.20
CA THR A 265 -3.05 10.91 20.30
C THR A 265 -1.93 11.89 19.92
N LEU A 266 -1.08 11.50 18.98
CA LEU A 266 0.04 12.32 18.48
C LEU A 266 -0.40 13.33 17.41
N VAL A 267 -1.52 13.04 16.72
CA VAL A 267 -2.11 13.87 15.66
C VAL A 267 -3.55 14.28 16.06
N PRO A 268 -3.71 15.04 17.14
CA PRO A 268 -5.03 15.46 17.60
C PRO A 268 -5.73 16.30 16.54
N GLY A 269 -6.96 15.94 16.21
CA GLY A 269 -7.77 16.62 15.18
C GLY A 269 -7.95 15.79 13.90
N ASN A 270 -7.12 14.81 13.60
CA ASN A 270 -7.40 13.86 12.53
C ASN A 270 -8.39 12.80 13.02
N LYS A 271 -9.69 12.98 12.72
CA LYS A 271 -10.77 12.10 13.14
C LYS A 271 -10.78 10.74 12.42
N ASN A 272 -9.95 10.55 11.40
CA ASN A 272 -9.87 9.31 10.64
C ASN A 272 -8.89 8.32 11.27
N LEU A 273 -8.04 8.78 12.21
CA LEU A 273 -7.14 7.92 12.98
C LEU A 273 -7.83 7.36 14.21
N GLY A 274 -7.49 6.15 14.61
CA GLY A 274 -7.98 5.52 15.83
C GLY A 274 -7.97 4.02 15.81
N GLY A 275 -7.82 3.41 16.98
CA GLY A 275 -7.71 1.94 17.14
C GLY A 275 -8.94 1.13 16.77
N GLU A 276 -10.08 1.78 16.53
CA GLU A 276 -11.32 1.14 16.08
C GLU A 276 -11.77 1.62 14.68
N LYS A 277 -10.93 2.32 13.93
CA LYS A 277 -11.21 2.78 12.56
C LYS A 277 -10.87 1.69 11.54
N TYR A 278 -11.52 0.52 11.69
CA TYR A 278 -11.38 -0.65 10.83
C TYR A 278 -12.74 -1.14 10.37
N TRP A 279 -12.87 -1.39 9.07
CA TRP A 279 -14.11 -1.83 8.42
C TRP A 279 -14.04 -3.31 8.09
N PHE A 280 -15.15 -4.00 8.29
CA PHE A 280 -15.29 -5.42 8.01
C PHE A 280 -16.30 -5.64 6.90
N THR A 281 -15.88 -6.33 5.85
CA THR A 281 -16.67 -6.67 4.67
C THR A 281 -16.67 -8.17 4.47
N PHE A 282 -17.77 -8.72 4.00
CA PHE A 282 -18.00 -10.15 3.82
C PHE A 282 -18.38 -10.47 2.38
N PHE A 283 -17.95 -11.62 1.89
CA PHE A 283 -18.12 -12.02 0.50
C PHE A 283 -18.65 -13.43 0.44
N GLY A 284 -19.77 -13.64 -0.29
CA GLY A 284 -20.45 -14.92 -0.36
C GLY A 284 -21.13 -15.32 0.96
N THR A 285 -21.51 -16.59 1.07
CA THR A 285 -22.14 -17.16 2.25
C THR A 285 -21.24 -18.24 2.82
N PRO A 286 -20.94 -18.24 4.14
CA PRO A 286 -20.13 -19.29 4.77
C PRO A 286 -20.64 -20.70 4.46
N SER A 287 -19.77 -21.52 3.87
CA SER A 287 -20.10 -22.86 3.39
C SER A 287 -18.94 -23.84 3.60
N ASP A 288 -19.21 -25.13 3.58
CA ASP A 288 -18.18 -26.16 3.58
C ASP A 288 -17.63 -26.45 2.17
N THR A 289 -18.37 -26.07 1.14
CA THR A 289 -18.07 -26.40 -0.27
C THR A 289 -18.00 -25.18 -1.19
N GLU A 290 -18.81 -24.16 -0.92
CA GLU A 290 -18.88 -22.95 -1.73
C GLU A 290 -17.87 -21.90 -1.25
N PRO A 291 -17.35 -21.06 -2.18
CA PRO A 291 -16.37 -20.03 -1.83
C PRO A 291 -17.02 -18.89 -1.04
N TYR A 292 -16.31 -18.40 -0.04
CA TYR A 292 -16.69 -17.23 0.74
C TYR A 292 -15.45 -16.58 1.34
N GLY A 293 -15.64 -15.43 1.99
CA GLY A 293 -14.55 -14.83 2.73
C GLY A 293 -14.90 -13.52 3.42
N TRP A 294 -13.89 -12.85 3.90
CA TRP A 294 -14.00 -11.58 4.60
C TRP A 294 -12.78 -10.71 4.37
N GLN A 295 -12.95 -9.42 4.61
CA GLN A 295 -11.89 -8.42 4.56
C GLN A 295 -11.97 -7.55 5.80
N ILE A 296 -10.82 -7.23 6.40
CA ILE A 296 -10.66 -6.10 7.31
C ILE A 296 -9.83 -5.04 6.61
N GLU A 297 -10.23 -3.80 6.77
CA GLU A 297 -9.59 -2.68 6.10
C GLU A 297 -9.56 -1.45 7.01
N GLY A 298 -8.41 -0.81 7.09
CA GLY A 298 -8.19 0.44 7.80
C GLY A 298 -6.81 1.01 7.50
N HIS A 299 -6.46 2.12 8.17
CA HIS A 299 -5.10 2.63 8.10
C HIS A 299 -4.13 1.59 8.64
N HIS A 300 -3.06 1.32 7.92
CA HIS A 300 -1.99 0.38 8.25
C HIS A 300 -2.39 -1.10 8.44
N LEU A 301 -3.67 -1.50 8.26
CA LEU A 301 -4.06 -2.90 8.35
C LEU A 301 -5.12 -3.25 7.31
N VAL A 302 -4.77 -4.12 6.37
CA VAL A 302 -5.70 -4.74 5.43
C VAL A 302 -5.41 -6.24 5.36
N ILE A 303 -6.45 -7.06 5.56
CA ILE A 303 -6.38 -8.50 5.40
C ILE A 303 -7.54 -8.94 4.52
N ASN A 304 -7.24 -9.57 3.39
CA ASN A 304 -8.19 -10.27 2.56
C ASN A 304 -8.11 -11.76 2.88
N TYR A 305 -9.23 -12.37 3.20
CA TYR A 305 -9.29 -13.76 3.64
C TYR A 305 -10.34 -14.55 2.87
N PHE A 306 -9.92 -15.31 1.87
CA PHE A 306 -10.75 -16.14 1.02
C PHE A 306 -10.71 -17.60 1.48
N ILE A 307 -11.84 -18.30 1.44
CA ILE A 307 -11.98 -19.69 1.84
C ILE A 307 -12.73 -20.48 0.75
N LEU A 308 -12.22 -21.65 0.39
CA LEU A 308 -12.88 -22.64 -0.47
C LEU A 308 -12.63 -24.04 0.07
N GLY A 309 -13.66 -24.65 0.66
CA GLY A 309 -13.50 -25.91 1.37
C GLY A 309 -12.52 -25.78 2.53
N ASP A 310 -11.43 -26.54 2.49
CA ASP A 310 -10.33 -26.46 3.47
C ASP A 310 -9.11 -25.65 3.00
N GLN A 311 -9.21 -24.99 1.85
CA GLN A 311 -8.17 -24.09 1.34
C GLN A 311 -8.44 -22.64 1.72
N VAL A 312 -7.37 -21.91 2.03
CA VAL A 312 -7.42 -20.52 2.44
C VAL A 312 -6.37 -19.71 1.66
N VAL A 313 -6.77 -18.51 1.23
CA VAL A 313 -5.87 -17.49 0.67
C VAL A 313 -6.02 -16.23 1.51
N MET A 314 -4.93 -15.79 2.16
CA MET A 314 -4.89 -14.56 2.98
C MET A 314 -4.02 -13.50 2.28
N THR A 315 -4.37 -13.16 1.05
CA THR A 315 -3.68 -12.15 0.26
C THR A 315 -4.64 -11.40 -0.68
N PRO A 316 -4.37 -10.12 -1.02
CA PRO A 316 -3.31 -9.28 -0.46
C PRO A 316 -3.46 -9.07 1.03
N THR A 317 -2.33 -9.01 1.75
CA THR A 317 -2.29 -8.52 3.12
C THR A 317 -1.36 -7.32 3.16
N PHE A 318 -1.86 -6.20 3.66
CA PHE A 318 -1.07 -5.01 3.95
C PHE A 318 -1.02 -4.79 5.45
N MET A 319 0.18 -4.57 5.98
CA MET A 319 0.41 -4.21 7.37
C MET A 319 1.48 -3.14 7.45
N GLY A 320 1.21 -2.07 8.17
CA GLY A 320 2.12 -0.94 8.33
C GLY A 320 2.07 -0.34 9.73
N SER A 321 2.86 0.68 9.96
CA SER A 321 2.89 1.43 11.22
C SER A 321 3.65 2.74 11.08
N GLU A 322 3.09 3.83 11.60
CA GLU A 322 3.73 5.10 11.88
C GLU A 322 3.14 5.67 13.20
N PRO A 323 3.93 5.83 14.28
CA PRO A 323 5.31 5.35 14.46
C PRO A 323 5.39 3.83 14.62
N THR A 324 6.61 3.28 14.78
CA THR A 324 6.84 1.84 15.05
C THR A 324 7.05 1.53 16.52
N LEU A 325 7.05 2.54 17.39
CA LEU A 325 7.28 2.42 18.83
C LEU A 325 6.32 3.33 19.59
N VAL A 326 5.63 2.78 20.59
CA VAL A 326 4.88 3.56 21.57
C VAL A 326 5.81 4.08 22.64
N GLU A 327 5.99 5.40 22.71
CA GLU A 327 6.91 6.02 23.65
C GLU A 327 6.27 6.41 24.99
N LYS A 328 4.94 6.53 25.05
CA LYS A 328 4.19 7.03 26.22
C LYS A 328 2.87 6.27 26.40
N GLY A 329 2.30 6.38 27.61
CA GLY A 329 1.00 5.78 27.95
C GLY A 329 1.08 4.30 28.30
N ASP A 330 -0.10 3.65 28.38
CA ASP A 330 -0.26 2.29 28.93
C ASP A 330 0.43 1.21 28.09
N HIS A 331 0.65 1.48 26.82
CA HIS A 331 1.33 0.56 25.90
C HIS A 331 2.79 0.95 25.61
N LYS A 332 3.40 1.79 26.47
CA LYS A 332 4.82 2.19 26.33
C LYS A 332 5.73 0.98 26.15
N GLY A 333 6.56 1.02 25.11
CA GLY A 333 7.49 -0.05 24.74
C GLY A 333 6.94 -1.02 23.69
N LEU A 334 5.65 -0.95 23.35
CA LEU A 334 5.11 -1.71 22.21
C LEU A 334 5.85 -1.30 20.94
N ARG A 335 6.43 -2.29 20.26
CA ARG A 335 7.14 -2.11 18.99
C ARG A 335 6.55 -3.02 17.91
N THR A 336 6.23 -2.46 16.76
CA THR A 336 5.76 -3.18 15.57
C THR A 336 6.92 -3.41 14.59
N PHE A 337 6.85 -4.48 13.79
CA PHE A 337 7.76 -4.82 12.68
C PHE A 337 9.24 -5.01 13.03
N GLY A 338 9.60 -5.05 14.33
CA GLY A 338 11.00 -5.22 14.73
C GLY A 338 11.62 -6.56 14.30
N THR A 339 10.82 -7.63 14.23
CA THR A 339 11.28 -8.96 13.80
C THR A 339 11.49 -9.02 12.30
N GLU A 340 10.56 -8.50 11.51
CA GLU A 340 10.66 -8.43 10.05
C GLU A 340 11.83 -7.55 9.61
N GLU A 341 11.99 -6.40 10.25
CA GLU A 341 13.13 -5.49 10.05
C GLU A 341 14.45 -6.22 10.34
N LYS A 342 14.54 -6.85 11.50
CA LYS A 342 15.76 -7.55 11.92
C LYS A 342 16.09 -8.73 11.02
N LYS A 343 15.13 -9.62 10.75
CA LYS A 343 15.37 -10.82 9.93
C LYS A 343 15.74 -10.46 8.49
N GLY A 344 15.10 -9.43 7.89
CA GLY A 344 15.46 -8.94 6.57
C GLY A 344 16.89 -8.42 6.51
N LEU A 345 17.29 -7.62 7.50
CA LEU A 345 18.65 -7.11 7.62
C LEU A 345 19.66 -8.23 7.88
N ASP A 346 19.40 -9.13 8.82
CA ASP A 346 20.29 -10.27 9.15
C ASP A 346 20.49 -11.16 7.93
N PHE A 347 19.44 -11.43 7.15
CA PHE A 347 19.54 -12.19 5.92
C PHE A 347 20.47 -11.49 4.92
N TYR A 348 20.28 -10.20 4.64
CA TYR A 348 21.17 -9.44 3.75
C TYR A 348 22.61 -9.42 4.25
N LEU A 349 22.85 -9.27 5.55
CA LEU A 349 24.19 -9.28 6.13
C LEU A 349 24.88 -10.64 6.05
N SER A 350 24.12 -11.74 5.98
CA SER A 350 24.65 -13.10 5.80
C SER A 350 25.21 -13.39 4.40
N LEU A 351 24.90 -12.51 3.44
CA LEU A 351 25.37 -12.64 2.06
C LEU A 351 26.83 -12.21 1.94
N ASP A 352 27.60 -12.93 1.11
CA ASP A 352 28.94 -12.49 0.74
C ASP A 352 28.92 -11.28 -0.23
N SER A 353 30.09 -10.76 -0.59
CA SER A 353 30.19 -9.55 -1.42
C SER A 353 29.61 -9.73 -2.83
N VAL A 354 29.74 -10.91 -3.42
CA VAL A 354 29.20 -11.23 -4.74
C VAL A 354 27.68 -11.36 -4.67
N GLN A 355 27.20 -12.06 -3.66
CA GLN A 355 25.79 -12.23 -3.39
C GLN A 355 25.10 -10.89 -3.07
N LYS A 356 25.71 -10.02 -2.24
CA LYS A 356 25.23 -8.67 -1.96
C LYS A 356 25.10 -7.83 -3.22
N LYS A 357 26.11 -7.87 -4.09
CA LYS A 357 26.05 -7.17 -5.37
C LYS A 357 24.89 -7.67 -6.24
N ALA A 358 24.62 -8.97 -6.27
CA ALA A 358 23.53 -9.56 -7.01
C ALA A 358 22.14 -9.21 -6.39
N ALA A 359 22.07 -9.15 -5.06
CA ALA A 359 20.83 -8.82 -4.33
C ALA A 359 20.45 -7.34 -4.42
N THR A 360 21.45 -6.44 -4.48
CA THR A 360 21.24 -5.00 -4.36
C THR A 360 20.76 -4.41 -5.68
N LEU A 361 19.53 -3.92 -5.69
CA LEU A 361 18.96 -3.19 -6.82
C LEU A 361 19.48 -1.74 -6.87
N TRP A 362 19.49 -1.08 -5.71
CA TRP A 362 19.99 0.29 -5.56
C TRP A 362 20.76 0.42 -4.25
N SER A 363 21.83 1.19 -4.28
CA SER A 363 22.71 1.38 -3.12
C SER A 363 22.22 2.41 -2.10
N LYS A 364 21.16 3.17 -2.45
CA LYS A 364 20.54 4.18 -1.59
C LYS A 364 19.03 4.05 -1.59
N LYS A 365 18.43 4.20 -0.42
CA LYS A 365 16.99 4.25 -0.22
C LYS A 365 16.55 5.71 -0.10
N GLU A 366 16.16 6.32 -1.22
CA GLU A 366 15.82 7.75 -1.30
C GLU A 366 14.31 8.03 -1.32
N PHE A 367 13.48 7.03 -1.63
CA PHE A 367 12.02 7.13 -1.75
C PHE A 367 11.35 5.81 -1.40
N ASP A 368 10.02 5.81 -1.38
CA ASP A 368 9.20 4.64 -1.12
C ASP A 368 9.23 3.68 -2.30
N PHE A 369 9.41 2.38 -2.03
CA PHE A 369 9.67 1.36 -3.07
C PHE A 369 8.55 0.35 -3.27
N ASN A 370 7.54 0.34 -2.39
CA ASN A 370 6.43 -0.61 -2.54
C ASN A 370 5.78 -0.52 -3.93
N ARG A 371 5.74 -1.66 -4.61
CA ARG A 371 5.19 -1.80 -5.96
C ARG A 371 3.79 -2.42 -5.95
N SER A 372 3.41 -3.11 -4.89
CA SER A 372 2.25 -3.98 -4.88
C SER A 372 1.17 -3.58 -3.86
N GLU A 373 1.07 -2.30 -3.49
CA GLU A 373 0.05 -1.75 -2.61
C GLU A 373 -1.35 -1.67 -3.26
N ALA A 374 -2.23 -0.88 -2.70
CA ALA A 374 -3.61 -0.68 -3.18
C ALA A 374 -3.68 -0.35 -4.67
N PHE A 375 -4.68 -0.92 -5.37
CA PHE A 375 -4.92 -0.75 -6.81
C PHE A 375 -3.82 -1.23 -7.76
N ARG A 376 -2.82 -1.96 -7.25
CA ARG A 376 -1.72 -2.51 -8.04
C ARG A 376 -1.84 -4.02 -8.28
N ASP A 377 -3.08 -4.48 -8.47
CA ASP A 377 -3.39 -5.89 -8.63
C ASP A 377 -2.81 -6.52 -9.89
N ASN A 378 -2.66 -5.74 -10.95
CA ASN A 378 -2.16 -6.17 -12.26
C ASN A 378 -0.75 -5.64 -12.55
N GLU A 379 0.03 -5.34 -11.49
CA GLU A 379 1.37 -4.79 -11.66
C GLU A 379 2.31 -5.82 -12.28
N ILE A 380 3.16 -5.35 -13.20
CA ILE A 380 4.25 -6.15 -13.75
C ILE A 380 5.50 -5.84 -12.95
N ILE A 381 5.95 -6.82 -12.19
CA ILE A 381 7.12 -6.70 -11.33
C ILE A 381 8.16 -7.72 -11.80
N ALA A 382 9.07 -7.26 -12.64
CA ALA A 382 10.14 -8.11 -13.15
C ALA A 382 10.97 -8.73 -12.00
N THR A 383 11.38 -9.96 -12.18
CA THR A 383 12.26 -10.66 -11.24
C THR A 383 13.61 -9.96 -11.18
N THR A 384 14.04 -9.57 -9.98
CA THR A 384 15.33 -8.92 -9.73
C THR A 384 15.96 -9.47 -8.45
N GLY A 385 17.24 -9.16 -8.24
CA GLY A 385 17.97 -9.58 -7.05
C GLY A 385 18.60 -10.97 -7.20
N ILE A 386 19.03 -11.55 -6.07
CA ILE A 386 19.70 -12.84 -6.03
C ILE A 386 18.70 -14.00 -6.04
N ALA A 387 18.91 -14.98 -6.91
CA ALA A 387 18.13 -16.22 -6.92
C ALA A 387 18.50 -17.11 -5.72
N ALA A 388 17.51 -17.79 -5.14
CA ALA A 388 17.74 -18.73 -4.04
C ALA A 388 18.68 -19.88 -4.39
N THR A 389 18.77 -20.25 -5.69
CA THR A 389 19.74 -21.24 -6.20
C THR A 389 21.19 -20.80 -6.03
N SER A 390 21.47 -19.52 -5.89
CA SER A 390 22.81 -18.97 -5.64
C SER A 390 23.16 -18.83 -4.15
N LEU A 391 22.27 -19.30 -3.26
CA LEU A 391 22.42 -19.25 -1.81
C LEU A 391 22.92 -20.59 -1.27
N SER A 392 23.71 -20.54 -0.21
CA SER A 392 24.05 -21.75 0.57
C SER A 392 22.79 -22.33 1.26
N THR A 393 22.84 -23.59 1.66
CA THR A 393 21.75 -24.25 2.39
C THR A 393 21.36 -23.47 3.65
N ALA A 394 22.33 -22.90 4.39
CA ALA A 394 22.05 -22.08 5.58
C ALA A 394 21.34 -20.78 5.20
N GLN A 395 21.72 -20.12 4.12
CA GLN A 395 21.08 -18.90 3.63
C GLN A 395 19.68 -19.19 3.08
N GLN A 396 19.48 -20.32 2.39
CA GLN A 396 18.13 -20.75 1.96
C GLN A 396 17.21 -20.98 3.17
N ALA A 397 17.71 -21.60 4.23
CA ALA A 397 16.95 -21.78 5.47
C ALA A 397 16.61 -20.44 6.12
N ALA A 398 17.54 -19.48 6.14
CA ALA A 398 17.30 -18.13 6.66
C ALA A 398 16.27 -17.35 5.80
N LEU A 399 16.31 -17.50 4.47
CA LEU A 399 15.30 -16.92 3.56
C LEU A 399 13.92 -17.51 3.82
N LEU A 400 13.81 -18.83 4.01
CA LEU A 400 12.55 -19.49 4.36
C LEU A 400 12.04 -19.04 5.74
N ASP A 401 12.93 -18.82 6.71
CA ASP A 401 12.56 -18.30 8.04
C ASP A 401 12.06 -16.84 7.95
N LEU A 402 12.64 -16.02 7.08
CA LEU A 402 12.16 -14.67 6.81
C LEU A 402 10.76 -14.70 6.12
N ILE A 403 10.55 -15.58 5.15
CA ILE A 403 9.22 -15.76 4.53
C ILE A 403 8.19 -16.22 5.56
N ALA A 404 8.58 -17.15 6.43
CA ALA A 404 7.71 -17.67 7.49
C ALA A 404 7.27 -16.57 8.47
N GLU A 405 8.04 -15.48 8.62
CA GLU A 405 7.67 -14.32 9.45
C GLU A 405 6.35 -13.69 8.99
N TYR A 406 6.09 -13.69 7.71
CA TYR A 406 4.86 -13.19 7.09
C TYR A 406 3.77 -14.26 7.00
N VAL A 407 4.13 -15.45 6.54
CA VAL A 407 3.15 -16.54 6.31
C VAL A 407 2.54 -17.03 7.61
N ASN A 408 3.28 -17.06 8.71
CA ASN A 408 2.80 -17.55 10.01
C ASN A 408 1.81 -16.58 10.71
N ASN A 409 1.38 -15.50 10.08
CA ASN A 409 0.27 -14.68 10.56
C ASN A 409 -1.09 -15.36 10.32
N ILE A 410 -1.21 -16.21 9.31
CA ILE A 410 -2.39 -17.06 9.10
C ILE A 410 -2.40 -18.23 10.09
N ARG A 411 -3.56 -18.85 10.32
CA ARG A 411 -3.71 -20.02 11.21
C ARG A 411 -2.71 -21.14 10.86
N ASP A 412 -2.12 -21.75 11.88
CA ASP A 412 -0.96 -22.65 11.77
C ASP A 412 -1.08 -23.75 10.71
N GLY A 413 -2.25 -24.39 10.59
CA GLY A 413 -2.48 -25.42 9.57
C GLY A 413 -2.36 -24.86 8.15
N GLN A 414 -2.97 -23.71 7.93
CA GLN A 414 -2.94 -23.02 6.62
C GLN A 414 -1.55 -22.43 6.33
N ALA A 415 -0.82 -21.98 7.35
CA ALA A 415 0.57 -21.55 7.22
C ALA A 415 1.46 -22.70 6.73
N LYS A 416 1.28 -23.92 7.24
CA LYS A 416 2.02 -25.10 6.77
C LYS A 416 1.73 -25.40 5.30
N VAL A 417 0.48 -25.29 4.86
CA VAL A 417 0.11 -25.46 3.44
C VAL A 417 0.83 -24.44 2.59
N LYS A 418 0.76 -23.15 2.95
CA LYS A 418 1.41 -22.08 2.20
C LYS A 418 2.93 -22.23 2.17
N MET A 419 3.56 -22.58 3.29
CA MET A 419 5.00 -22.81 3.36
C MET A 419 5.44 -24.04 2.56
N THR A 420 4.56 -25.04 2.35
CA THR A 420 4.84 -26.14 1.43
C THR A 420 4.91 -25.65 -0.01
N ASP A 421 3.94 -24.82 -0.44
CA ASP A 421 3.96 -24.24 -1.78
C ASP A 421 5.19 -23.32 -1.97
N VAL A 422 5.56 -22.52 -0.96
CA VAL A 422 6.78 -21.69 -0.98
C VAL A 422 8.04 -22.55 -1.15
N LYS A 423 8.16 -23.67 -0.42
CA LYS A 423 9.34 -24.57 -0.54
C LYS A 423 9.43 -25.24 -1.90
N LEU A 424 8.30 -25.61 -2.51
CA LEU A 424 8.26 -26.18 -3.86
C LEU A 424 8.80 -25.20 -4.91
N HIS A 425 8.61 -23.90 -4.69
CA HIS A 425 9.07 -22.83 -5.60
C HIS A 425 10.30 -22.07 -5.08
N LEU A 426 11.06 -22.65 -4.14
CA LEU A 426 12.25 -22.00 -3.59
C LEU A 426 13.29 -21.67 -4.66
N ASN A 427 13.53 -22.58 -5.60
CA ASN A 427 14.49 -22.38 -6.69
C ASN A 427 14.13 -21.22 -7.63
N GLU A 428 12.85 -20.84 -7.67
CA GLU A 428 12.35 -19.71 -8.47
C GLU A 428 12.22 -18.43 -7.61
N THR A 429 12.60 -18.49 -6.33
CA THR A 429 12.52 -17.38 -5.39
C THR A 429 13.73 -16.48 -5.53
N HIS A 430 13.50 -15.16 -5.54
CA HIS A 430 14.52 -14.14 -5.60
C HIS A 430 14.40 -13.18 -4.41
N PHE A 431 15.53 -12.69 -3.95
CA PHE A 431 15.61 -11.66 -2.91
C PHE A 431 16.26 -10.39 -3.47
N THR A 432 15.55 -9.28 -3.36
CA THR A 432 16.00 -7.96 -3.80
C THR A 432 16.17 -7.05 -2.58
N TRP A 433 17.22 -6.24 -2.59
CA TRP A 433 17.55 -5.30 -1.54
C TRP A 433 17.75 -3.89 -2.09
N VAL A 434 17.29 -2.89 -1.34
CA VAL A 434 17.63 -1.47 -1.52
C VAL A 434 18.03 -0.92 -0.16
N GLN A 435 19.22 -0.37 -0.07
CA GLN A 435 19.81 0.06 1.20
C GLN A 435 20.24 1.52 1.13
N GLY A 436 20.16 2.23 2.29
CA GLY A 436 20.89 3.47 2.54
C GLY A 436 22.40 3.23 2.69
N ASP A 437 23.15 4.26 3.02
CA ASP A 437 24.61 4.24 3.06
C ASP A 437 25.19 3.36 4.19
N ASP A 438 24.40 3.03 5.21
CA ASP A 438 24.79 2.17 6.32
C ASP A 438 23.62 1.30 6.83
N ILE A 439 23.92 0.33 7.72
CA ILE A 439 22.91 -0.59 8.29
C ILE A 439 21.88 0.11 9.21
N LYS A 440 22.12 1.34 9.62
CA LYS A 440 21.19 2.17 10.40
C LYS A 440 20.22 2.93 9.50
N SER A 441 20.54 3.04 8.23
CA SER A 441 19.72 3.72 7.23
C SER A 441 18.44 2.92 6.93
N PRO A 442 17.38 3.59 6.47
CA PRO A 442 16.21 2.95 5.93
C PRO A 442 16.56 2.02 4.77
N PHE A 443 15.82 0.92 4.64
CA PHE A 443 16.00 -0.06 3.56
C PHE A 443 14.65 -0.58 3.05
N TYR A 444 14.71 -1.26 1.93
CA TYR A 444 13.63 -2.05 1.35
C TYR A 444 14.14 -3.43 1.01
N TYR A 445 13.30 -4.44 1.16
CA TYR A 445 13.52 -5.73 0.53
C TYR A 445 12.25 -6.29 -0.11
N ARG A 446 12.47 -7.10 -1.14
CA ARG A 446 11.41 -7.86 -1.79
C ARG A 446 11.82 -9.32 -1.92
N ILE A 447 10.89 -10.21 -1.60
CA ILE A 447 10.99 -11.64 -1.87
C ILE A 447 9.94 -11.94 -2.93
N HIS A 448 10.34 -12.51 -4.05
CA HIS A 448 9.47 -12.73 -5.19
C HIS A 448 9.65 -14.14 -5.76
N SER A 449 8.55 -14.89 -5.81
CA SER A 449 8.43 -16.19 -6.46
C SER A 449 7.09 -16.30 -7.20
N PRO A 450 6.84 -17.37 -8.01
CA PRO A 450 5.54 -17.55 -8.64
C PRO A 450 4.35 -17.62 -7.68
N VAL A 451 4.57 -17.98 -6.42
CA VAL A 451 3.51 -18.25 -5.45
C VAL A 451 3.46 -17.26 -4.29
N ILE A 452 4.46 -16.44 -4.10
CA ILE A 452 4.48 -15.42 -3.04
C ILE A 452 5.32 -14.20 -3.44
N LEU A 453 4.79 -13.02 -3.18
CA LEU A 453 5.50 -11.75 -3.21
C LEU A 453 5.40 -11.12 -1.82
N ILE A 454 6.54 -10.73 -1.27
CA ILE A 454 6.63 -10.00 0.00
C ILE A 454 7.43 -8.73 -0.26
N GLU A 455 6.92 -7.60 0.18
CA GLU A 455 7.64 -6.33 0.22
C GLU A 455 7.69 -5.83 1.66
N PHE A 456 8.85 -5.38 2.09
CA PHE A 456 9.07 -4.62 3.32
C PHE A 456 9.73 -3.30 2.95
N ASP A 457 9.15 -2.21 3.38
CA ASP A 457 9.61 -0.88 2.99
C ASP A 457 9.61 0.10 4.17
N HIS A 458 10.75 0.74 4.42
CA HIS A 458 10.78 1.93 5.24
C HIS A 458 10.25 3.11 4.41
N GLN A 459 9.25 3.80 4.93
CA GLN A 459 8.49 4.83 4.22
C GLN A 459 8.91 6.24 4.62
N THR A 460 8.59 7.18 3.77
CA THR A 460 8.63 8.62 4.08
C THR A 460 7.60 8.91 5.18
N PRO A 461 7.94 9.67 6.23
CA PRO A 461 7.00 9.97 7.30
C PRO A 461 5.84 10.84 6.80
N VAL A 462 4.62 10.52 7.25
CA VAL A 462 3.40 11.28 6.91
C VAL A 462 2.93 12.11 8.11
N PHE A 463 2.94 11.51 9.29
CA PHE A 463 2.40 12.15 10.51
C PHE A 463 3.49 12.53 11.52
N ILE A 464 4.54 11.71 11.64
CA ILE A 464 5.52 11.82 12.72
C ILE A 464 6.88 12.23 12.15
N TYR A 465 7.10 13.55 12.07
CA TYR A 465 8.39 14.12 11.65
C TYR A 465 8.69 15.41 12.40
N ASP A 466 9.98 15.75 12.53
CA ASP A 466 10.41 17.04 13.08
C ASP A 466 10.14 18.15 12.05
N ARG A 467 9.19 18.98 12.36
CA ARG A 467 8.77 20.10 11.50
C ARG A 467 9.82 21.20 11.36
N ALA A 468 10.67 21.34 12.38
CA ALA A 468 11.78 22.28 12.32
C ALA A 468 12.92 21.79 11.43
N LYS A 469 12.95 20.46 11.18
CA LYS A 469 13.93 19.79 10.31
C LYS A 469 13.18 18.76 9.45
N PRO A 470 12.39 19.20 8.44
CA PRO A 470 11.65 18.28 7.59
C PRO A 470 12.59 17.21 7.03
N GLN A 471 12.29 15.94 7.32
CA GLN A 471 13.00 14.84 6.71
C GLN A 471 12.35 14.53 5.38
N PHE A 472 13.12 14.66 4.31
CA PHE A 472 12.70 14.28 2.98
C PHE A 472 13.26 12.89 2.70
N GLY A 473 12.39 11.89 2.58
CA GLY A 473 12.75 10.52 2.32
C GLY A 473 12.41 9.58 3.49
N PRO A 474 12.62 8.29 3.27
CA PRO A 474 12.22 7.23 4.19
C PRO A 474 12.87 7.31 5.56
N VAL A 475 12.13 6.85 6.57
CA VAL A 475 12.57 6.76 7.97
C VAL A 475 12.29 5.37 8.54
N LYS A 476 13.08 4.95 9.53
CA LYS A 476 12.88 3.64 10.18
C LYS A 476 11.65 3.57 11.08
N THR A 477 11.00 4.68 11.34
CA THR A 477 9.80 4.79 12.17
C THR A 477 8.49 4.73 11.40
N HIS A 478 8.55 4.62 10.06
CA HIS A 478 7.39 4.37 9.21
C HIS A 478 7.67 3.16 8.33
N ILE A 479 6.86 2.13 8.45
CA ILE A 479 7.06 0.83 7.78
C ILE A 479 5.77 0.41 7.09
N HIS A 480 5.90 -0.04 5.84
CA HIS A 480 4.86 -0.77 5.10
C HIS A 480 5.32 -2.16 4.73
N THR A 481 4.44 -3.14 4.85
CA THR A 481 4.66 -4.49 4.36
C THR A 481 3.47 -4.95 3.53
N VAL A 482 3.76 -5.62 2.42
CA VAL A 482 2.74 -6.19 1.54
C VAL A 482 3.05 -7.65 1.28
N VAL A 483 2.04 -8.50 1.38
CA VAL A 483 2.13 -9.90 0.97
C VAL A 483 1.08 -10.17 -0.09
N ARG A 484 1.50 -10.71 -1.22
CA ARG A 484 0.61 -11.10 -2.32
C ARG A 484 0.83 -12.54 -2.76
N THR A 485 -0.18 -13.09 -3.42
CA THR A 485 -0.07 -14.35 -4.18
C THR A 485 -0.10 -14.02 -5.67
N PRO A 486 1.07 -13.91 -6.33
CA PRO A 486 1.15 -13.58 -7.76
C PRO A 486 0.39 -14.56 -8.66
N ASN A 487 0.35 -14.25 -9.94
CA ASN A 487 -0.23 -15.12 -10.99
C ASN A 487 -1.72 -15.40 -10.80
N GLY A 488 -2.46 -14.44 -10.24
CA GLY A 488 -3.91 -14.44 -10.27
C GLY A 488 -4.61 -14.96 -9.03
N ASN A 489 -3.89 -15.39 -7.98
CA ASN A 489 -4.57 -15.97 -6.81
C ASN A 489 -4.66 -15.07 -5.56
N ASP A 490 -4.40 -13.77 -5.68
CA ASP A 490 -4.86 -12.83 -4.65
C ASP A 490 -6.39 -12.87 -4.56
N TYR A 491 -6.94 -12.69 -3.38
CA TYR A 491 -8.39 -12.83 -3.10
C TYR A 491 -8.94 -14.23 -3.42
N GLY A 492 -8.08 -15.23 -3.63
CA GLY A 492 -8.48 -16.55 -4.08
C GLY A 492 -9.08 -16.61 -5.48
N LYS A 493 -8.83 -15.59 -6.35
CA LYS A 493 -9.52 -15.46 -7.64
C LYS A 493 -9.20 -16.60 -8.62
N ASP A 494 -8.00 -17.18 -8.60
CA ASP A 494 -7.68 -18.34 -9.43
C ASP A 494 -8.43 -19.61 -8.96
N LEU A 495 -8.49 -19.84 -7.64
CA LEU A 495 -9.30 -20.91 -7.05
C LEU A 495 -10.79 -20.72 -7.33
N LEU A 496 -11.31 -19.51 -7.19
CA LEU A 496 -12.70 -19.17 -7.47
C LEU A 496 -13.04 -19.48 -8.95
N LYS A 497 -12.18 -19.05 -9.87
CA LYS A 497 -12.33 -19.33 -11.30
C LYS A 497 -12.37 -20.84 -11.57
N ALA A 498 -11.42 -21.60 -11.02
CA ALA A 498 -11.37 -23.05 -11.18
C ALA A 498 -12.61 -23.75 -10.60
N HIS A 499 -13.16 -23.24 -9.48
CA HIS A 499 -14.40 -23.74 -8.89
C HIS A 499 -15.60 -23.49 -9.80
N LEU A 500 -15.78 -22.28 -10.30
CA LEU A 500 -16.89 -21.93 -11.18
C LEU A 500 -16.86 -22.72 -12.51
N GLU A 501 -15.68 -22.90 -13.10
CA GLU A 501 -15.51 -23.68 -14.34
C GLU A 501 -15.96 -25.15 -14.14
N LYS A 502 -15.65 -25.79 -13.03
CA LYS A 502 -16.14 -27.15 -12.70
C LYS A 502 -17.65 -27.20 -12.59
N HIS A 503 -18.27 -26.22 -11.92
CA HIS A 503 -19.74 -26.20 -11.76
C HIS A 503 -20.49 -25.92 -13.07
N HIS A 504 -19.91 -25.14 -13.97
CA HIS A 504 -20.51 -24.90 -15.30
C HIS A 504 -20.44 -26.14 -16.20
N GLN A 505 -19.43 -26.98 -16.08
CA GLN A 505 -19.33 -28.24 -16.83
C GLN A 505 -20.41 -29.26 -16.39
N HIS A 506 -20.75 -29.31 -15.10
CA HIS A 506 -21.79 -30.22 -14.60
C HIS A 506 -23.23 -29.78 -14.91
N LYS A 507 -23.47 -28.53 -15.29
CA LYS A 507 -24.82 -28.05 -15.71
C LYS A 507 -25.11 -28.24 -17.21
N LYS A 508 -24.15 -28.72 -18.00
CA LYS A 508 -24.29 -28.97 -19.44
C LYS A 508 -24.53 -30.45 -19.80
N HIS A 509 -24.66 -31.30 -18.80
CA HIS A 509 -25.04 -32.70 -18.89
C HIS A 509 -26.31 -32.90 -18.03
#